data_368c2490d0e2add977d64bacd9771d64
#
_entry.id   368c2490d0e2add977d64bacd9771d64
#
_cell.length_a   1.000
_cell.length_b   1.000
_cell.length_c   1.000
_cell.angle_alpha   90.00
_cell.angle_beta   90.00
_cell.angle_gamma   90.00
#
_symmetry.space_group_name_H-M   'P 1'
#
loop_
_entity.id
_entity.type
_entity.pdbx_description
1 polymer ?
#
loop_
_entity_poly.entity_id
_entity_poly.type
_entity_poly.pdbx_seq_one_letter_code
_entity_poly.pdbx_strand_id
1 'polypeptide(L)'
;MIITKFETWWVTRDKCLFDEKRQGGAKMGWDVFAIRLTADDGTEGTATCMAARSGGVTESYLHDSIAPILLGRDPHDHEAIFYELWNVDRHEAFFPVFLPGPVDVALWDMCAKAAGLPLYKYIGAYRTKLPVYASGNFHATVQEYVDEALYYKSKGILGYKAHPGGPVEFDMKVHEAVREAVGPDYTLMSDPVGEYTLDDAIRVARQ
;
A
#
# COMPACT_ATOMS: atom_id res chain seq x y z
N MET A 1 24.80 -16.73 2.40
CA MET A 1 23.72 -16.56 1.38
C MET A 1 24.03 -15.29 0.60
N ILE A 2 24.09 -15.37 -0.70
CA ILE A 2 24.46 -14.22 -1.56
C ILE A 2 23.38 -14.05 -2.63
N ILE A 3 22.91 -12.83 -2.82
CA ILE A 3 21.92 -12.51 -3.86
C ILE A 3 22.61 -12.65 -5.23
N THR A 4 22.10 -13.55 -6.06
CA THR A 4 22.66 -13.84 -7.38
C THR A 4 21.79 -13.39 -8.53
N LYS A 5 20.48 -13.15 -8.26
CA LYS A 5 19.53 -12.77 -9.30
C LYS A 5 18.51 -11.78 -8.77
N PHE A 6 18.17 -10.80 -9.60
CA PHE A 6 17.13 -9.81 -9.41
C PHE A 6 16.19 -9.83 -10.62
N GLU A 7 14.92 -10.07 -10.38
CA GLU A 7 13.90 -10.17 -11.42
C GLU A 7 12.73 -9.27 -11.08
N THR A 8 12.19 -8.65 -12.10
CA THR A 8 10.96 -7.88 -12.01
C THR A 8 10.00 -8.28 -13.11
N TRP A 9 8.72 -8.19 -12.83
CA TRP A 9 7.66 -8.22 -13.83
C TRP A 9 6.52 -7.34 -13.35
N TRP A 10 5.75 -6.85 -14.27
CA TRP A 10 4.63 -5.98 -13.94
C TRP A 10 3.44 -6.24 -14.83
N VAL A 11 2.27 -5.92 -14.28
CA VAL A 11 0.99 -6.00 -14.97
C VAL A 11 0.29 -4.66 -14.86
N THR A 12 -0.31 -4.24 -15.95
CA THR A 12 -1.16 -3.05 -15.99
C THR A 12 -2.60 -3.45 -15.73
N ARG A 13 -3.24 -2.80 -14.78
CA ARG A 13 -4.67 -2.84 -14.61
C ARG A 13 -5.29 -1.67 -15.34
N ASP A 14 -6.01 -1.93 -16.43
CA ASP A 14 -6.56 -0.91 -17.33
C ASP A 14 -7.65 -0.03 -16.71
N LYS A 15 -8.29 -0.49 -15.63
CA LYS A 15 -9.32 0.24 -14.91
C LYS A 15 -9.03 0.24 -13.42
N CYS A 16 -8.96 1.41 -12.83
CA CYS A 16 -9.07 1.59 -11.40
C CYS A 16 -10.47 2.13 -11.07
N LEU A 17 -11.11 1.62 -10.02
CA LEU A 17 -12.39 2.14 -9.50
C LEU A 17 -12.31 3.64 -9.12
N PHE A 18 -11.10 4.13 -8.87
CA PHE A 18 -10.80 5.54 -8.68
C PHE A 18 -11.16 6.43 -9.86
N ASP A 19 -11.04 5.90 -11.08
CA ASP A 19 -11.10 6.73 -12.29
C ASP A 19 -12.51 7.01 -12.78
N GLU A 20 -13.46 6.14 -12.47
CA GLU A 20 -14.84 6.30 -12.92
C GLU A 20 -15.60 7.36 -12.10
N LYS A 21 -15.11 7.66 -10.90
CA LYS A 21 -15.80 8.54 -9.93
C LYS A 21 -15.09 9.87 -9.68
N ARG A 22 -13.82 10.00 -10.01
CA ARG A 22 -13.11 11.28 -10.00
C ARG A 22 -13.38 12.05 -11.28
N GLN A 23 -13.86 13.25 -11.12
CA GLN A 23 -14.20 14.20 -12.17
C GLN A 23 -13.07 14.34 -13.20
N GLY A 24 -13.39 14.05 -14.47
CA GLY A 24 -12.52 14.34 -15.59
C GLY A 24 -12.00 13.13 -16.37
N GLY A 25 -12.33 11.91 -15.98
CA GLY A 25 -12.32 10.75 -16.88
C GLY A 25 -10.99 10.36 -17.53
N ALA A 26 -9.84 10.78 -17.00
CA ALA A 26 -8.59 10.17 -17.43
C ALA A 26 -8.54 8.74 -16.89
N LYS A 27 -8.71 7.74 -17.75
CA LYS A 27 -8.54 6.32 -17.42
C LYS A 27 -7.11 6.11 -16.95
N MET A 28 -6.90 6.10 -15.64
CA MET A 28 -5.60 5.84 -15.05
C MET A 28 -5.49 4.34 -14.79
N GLY A 29 -4.75 3.63 -15.62
CA GLY A 29 -4.31 2.29 -15.30
C GLY A 29 -3.35 2.30 -14.11
N TRP A 30 -3.25 1.19 -13.40
CA TRP A 30 -2.26 1.01 -12.34
C TRP A 30 -1.32 -0.11 -12.74
N ASP A 31 -0.03 0.17 -12.65
CA ASP A 31 0.99 -0.83 -12.79
C ASP A 31 1.30 -1.42 -11.43
N VAL A 32 1.26 -2.75 -11.33
CA VAL A 32 1.65 -3.50 -10.15
C VAL A 32 2.91 -4.26 -10.49
N PHE A 33 3.99 -3.97 -9.77
CA PHE A 33 5.26 -4.67 -9.88
C PHE A 33 5.34 -5.83 -8.90
N ALA A 34 5.95 -6.90 -9.35
CA ALA A 34 6.52 -7.91 -8.48
C ALA A 34 8.04 -7.89 -8.61
N ILE A 35 8.71 -8.05 -7.49
CA ILE A 35 10.16 -8.17 -7.35
C ILE A 35 10.45 -9.55 -6.80
N ARG A 36 11.47 -10.22 -7.39
CA ARG A 36 12.02 -11.45 -6.85
C ARG A 36 13.54 -11.35 -6.78
N LEU A 37 14.06 -11.64 -5.63
CA LEU A 37 15.47 -11.88 -5.37
C LEU A 37 15.69 -13.38 -5.28
N THR A 38 16.81 -13.88 -5.82
CA THR A 38 17.20 -15.28 -5.64
C THR A 38 18.64 -15.32 -5.14
N ALA A 39 18.88 -16.11 -4.12
CA ALA A 39 20.19 -16.32 -3.55
C ALA A 39 20.92 -17.52 -4.19
N ASP A 40 22.21 -17.66 -3.90
CA ASP A 40 23.09 -18.74 -4.37
C ASP A 40 22.67 -20.13 -3.91
N ASP A 41 21.94 -20.23 -2.79
CA ASP A 41 21.34 -21.47 -2.26
C ASP A 41 19.93 -21.76 -2.80
N GLY A 42 19.42 -20.92 -3.69
CA GLY A 42 18.08 -21.04 -4.26
C GLY A 42 16.96 -20.44 -3.41
N THR A 43 17.27 -19.84 -2.26
CA THR A 43 16.26 -19.13 -1.45
C THR A 43 15.76 -17.90 -2.22
N GLU A 44 14.45 -17.72 -2.23
CA GLU A 44 13.79 -16.60 -2.92
C GLU A 44 13.13 -15.64 -1.93
N GLY A 45 13.32 -14.34 -2.15
CA GLY A 45 12.56 -13.26 -1.51
C GLY A 45 11.68 -12.53 -2.50
N THR A 46 10.45 -12.22 -2.13
CA THR A 46 9.47 -11.60 -3.03
C THR A 46 8.76 -10.43 -2.40
N ALA A 47 8.45 -9.44 -3.23
CA ALA A 47 7.59 -8.31 -2.83
C ALA A 47 6.77 -7.81 -4.00
N THR A 48 5.74 -7.03 -3.70
CA THR A 48 4.95 -6.32 -4.70
C THR A 48 4.88 -4.84 -4.37
N CYS A 49 4.80 -4.00 -5.38
CA CYS A 49 4.55 -2.57 -5.23
C CYS A 49 3.63 -2.04 -6.33
N MET A 50 2.98 -0.93 -6.06
CA MET A 50 2.23 -0.19 -7.06
C MET A 50 3.10 0.92 -7.63
N ALA A 51 3.11 1.07 -8.94
CA ALA A 51 3.91 2.07 -9.65
C ALA A 51 3.05 3.09 -10.40
N ALA A 52 1.79 3.25 -10.02
CA ALA A 52 0.84 4.09 -10.73
C ALA A 52 0.91 3.83 -12.26
N ARG A 53 1.28 4.83 -13.05
CA ARG A 53 1.44 4.67 -14.51
C ARG A 53 2.88 4.67 -14.99
N SER A 54 3.81 4.53 -14.09
CA SER A 54 5.24 4.68 -14.39
C SER A 54 5.98 3.36 -14.49
N GLY A 55 5.32 2.30 -15.00
CA GLY A 55 5.87 0.96 -15.11
C GLY A 55 7.27 0.91 -15.68
N GLY A 56 7.47 1.43 -16.90
CA GLY A 56 8.79 1.42 -17.54
C GLY A 56 9.84 2.24 -16.81
N VAL A 57 9.46 3.38 -16.22
CA VAL A 57 10.40 4.20 -15.42
C VAL A 57 10.78 3.47 -14.13
N THR A 58 9.81 2.84 -13.48
CA THR A 58 10.03 2.06 -12.26
C THR A 58 10.96 0.89 -12.55
N GLU A 59 10.75 0.18 -13.64
CA GLU A 59 11.60 -0.93 -14.07
C GLU A 59 13.05 -0.48 -14.30
N SER A 60 13.24 0.67 -14.98
CA SER A 60 14.57 1.25 -15.19
C SER A 60 15.27 1.54 -13.86
N TYR A 61 14.61 2.21 -12.91
CA TYR A 61 15.19 2.44 -11.58
C TYR A 61 15.57 1.14 -10.86
N LEU A 62 14.71 0.13 -10.92
CA LEU A 62 14.95 -1.16 -10.27
C LEU A 62 16.17 -1.87 -10.87
N HIS A 63 16.33 -1.87 -12.20
CA HIS A 63 17.42 -2.59 -12.85
C HIS A 63 18.71 -1.77 -12.98
N ASP A 64 18.61 -0.47 -13.26
CA ASP A 64 19.80 0.33 -13.56
C ASP A 64 20.46 0.89 -12.29
N SER A 65 19.66 1.14 -11.24
CA SER A 65 20.16 1.81 -10.04
C SER A 65 20.12 0.91 -8.79
N ILE A 66 19.10 0.08 -8.61
CA ILE A 66 18.91 -0.70 -7.39
C ILE A 66 19.54 -2.09 -7.49
N ALA A 67 19.32 -2.82 -8.58
CA ALA A 67 19.87 -4.17 -8.74
C ALA A 67 21.41 -4.25 -8.59
N PRO A 68 22.21 -3.29 -9.10
CA PRO A 68 23.66 -3.30 -8.89
C PRO A 68 24.09 -3.23 -7.42
N ILE A 69 23.28 -2.59 -6.57
CA ILE A 69 23.55 -2.48 -5.12
C ILE A 69 23.26 -3.81 -4.42
N LEU A 70 22.32 -4.60 -4.92
CA LEU A 70 21.86 -5.84 -4.29
C LEU A 70 22.66 -7.06 -4.71
N LEU A 71 23.04 -7.15 -5.99
CA LEU A 71 23.73 -8.32 -6.53
C LEU A 71 25.09 -8.49 -5.87
N GLY A 72 25.37 -9.72 -5.42
CA GLY A 72 26.61 -10.04 -4.71
C GLY A 72 26.59 -9.74 -3.21
N ARG A 73 25.48 -9.20 -2.65
CA ARG A 73 25.35 -8.89 -1.23
C ARG A 73 24.70 -10.04 -0.44
N ASP A 74 25.00 -10.09 0.82
CA ASP A 74 24.26 -10.92 1.76
C ASP A 74 22.95 -10.20 2.13
N PRO A 75 21.76 -10.83 1.93
CA PRO A 75 20.49 -10.21 2.28
C PRO A 75 20.30 -9.95 3.78
N HIS A 76 21.11 -10.57 4.65
CA HIS A 76 21.09 -10.27 6.09
C HIS A 76 21.65 -8.88 6.41
N ASP A 77 22.42 -8.28 5.47
CA ASP A 77 22.90 -6.90 5.59
C ASP A 77 21.83 -5.87 5.19
N HIS A 78 20.54 -6.20 5.34
CA HIS A 78 19.42 -5.40 4.84
C HIS A 78 19.44 -3.95 5.36
N GLU A 79 19.85 -3.70 6.60
CA GLU A 79 20.00 -2.33 7.13
C GLU A 79 21.09 -1.54 6.37
N ALA A 80 22.23 -2.15 6.12
CA ALA A 80 23.31 -1.53 5.36
C ALA A 80 22.89 -1.29 3.90
N ILE A 81 22.18 -2.24 3.29
CA ILE A 81 21.64 -2.12 1.94
C ILE A 81 20.61 -0.98 1.89
N PHE A 82 19.67 -0.93 2.83
CA PHE A 82 18.65 0.12 2.90
C PHE A 82 19.30 1.51 3.03
N TYR A 83 20.31 1.64 3.88
CA TYR A 83 21.04 2.90 4.05
C TYR A 83 21.78 3.32 2.80
N GLU A 84 22.37 2.39 2.07
CA GLU A 84 23.03 2.64 0.77
C GLU A 84 22.01 3.10 -0.28
N LEU A 85 20.86 2.41 -0.40
CA LEU A 85 19.78 2.82 -1.28
C LEU A 85 19.27 4.23 -0.94
N TRP A 86 19.15 4.55 0.34
CA TRP A 86 18.77 5.89 0.80
C TRP A 86 19.79 6.95 0.38
N ASN A 87 21.08 6.65 0.48
CA ASN A 87 22.14 7.58 0.08
C ASN A 87 22.16 7.79 -1.43
N VAL A 88 21.99 6.73 -2.21
CA VAL A 88 21.94 6.81 -3.68
C VAL A 88 20.70 7.59 -4.11
N ASP A 89 19.53 7.34 -3.52
CA ASP A 89 18.33 8.13 -3.78
C ASP A 89 18.57 9.61 -3.52
N ARG A 90 19.12 9.94 -2.37
CA ARG A 90 19.31 11.32 -1.94
C ARG A 90 20.32 12.10 -2.79
N HIS A 91 21.33 11.45 -3.31
CA HIS A 91 22.49 12.13 -3.91
C HIS A 91 22.64 11.93 -5.41
N GLU A 92 22.13 10.84 -5.97
CA GLU A 92 22.47 10.43 -7.33
C GLU A 92 21.26 10.10 -8.21
N ALA A 93 20.27 9.39 -7.70
CA ALA A 93 19.25 8.76 -8.54
C ALA A 93 17.84 9.35 -8.41
N PHE A 94 17.52 10.01 -7.30
CA PHE A 94 16.18 10.56 -7.04
C PHE A 94 15.06 9.55 -7.29
N PHE A 95 15.13 8.39 -6.65
CA PHE A 95 14.12 7.35 -6.78
C PHE A 95 12.73 7.87 -6.35
N PRO A 96 11.66 7.38 -6.95
CA PRO A 96 10.37 7.47 -6.30
C PRO A 96 10.46 6.89 -4.88
N VAL A 97 10.10 7.67 -3.89
CA VAL A 97 10.27 7.37 -2.44
C VAL A 97 9.73 5.99 -2.01
N PHE A 98 8.83 5.40 -2.79
CA PHE A 98 8.24 4.09 -2.53
C PHE A 98 9.09 2.91 -3.01
N LEU A 99 10.15 3.09 -3.82
CA LEU A 99 10.90 1.98 -4.41
C LEU A 99 11.81 1.22 -3.43
N PRO A 100 12.52 1.85 -2.49
CA PRO A 100 13.32 1.13 -1.50
C PRO A 100 12.49 0.17 -0.63
N GLY A 101 11.24 0.53 -0.31
CA GLY A 101 10.38 -0.27 0.55
C GLY A 101 10.13 -1.71 0.06
N PRO A 102 9.64 -1.93 -1.16
CA PRO A 102 9.44 -3.28 -1.71
C PRO A 102 10.74 -4.09 -1.79
N VAL A 103 11.88 -3.44 -2.06
CA VAL A 103 13.18 -4.11 -2.05
C VAL A 103 13.52 -4.61 -0.65
N ASP A 104 13.36 -3.77 0.36
CA ASP A 104 13.54 -4.13 1.76
C ASP A 104 12.61 -5.27 2.18
N VAL A 105 11.33 -5.21 1.81
CA VAL A 105 10.37 -6.31 2.05
C VAL A 105 10.84 -7.62 1.43
N ALA A 106 11.39 -7.60 0.20
CA ALA A 106 11.91 -8.81 -0.44
C ALA A 106 13.15 -9.38 0.28
N LEU A 107 14.02 -8.52 0.82
CA LEU A 107 15.17 -8.95 1.65
C LEU A 107 14.70 -9.61 2.95
N TRP A 108 13.75 -9.00 3.66
CA TRP A 108 13.17 -9.58 4.86
C TRP A 108 12.44 -10.90 4.61
N ASP A 109 11.70 -11.00 3.50
CA ASP A 109 11.02 -12.25 3.10
C ASP A 109 12.04 -13.37 2.83
N MET A 110 13.15 -13.05 2.13
CA MET A 110 14.24 -13.99 1.87
C MET A 110 14.88 -14.47 3.18
N CYS A 111 15.25 -13.57 4.08
CA CYS A 111 15.86 -13.92 5.36
C CYS A 111 14.93 -14.78 6.23
N ALA A 112 13.65 -14.48 6.28
CA ALA A 112 12.67 -15.26 7.01
C ALA A 112 12.52 -16.68 6.44
N LYS A 113 12.48 -16.82 5.12
CA LYS A 113 12.43 -18.13 4.44
C LYS A 113 13.70 -18.94 4.67
N ALA A 114 14.88 -18.32 4.59
CA ALA A 114 16.14 -18.97 4.94
C ALA A 114 16.16 -19.49 6.37
N ALA A 115 15.58 -18.76 7.30
CA ALA A 115 15.42 -19.19 8.69
C ALA A 115 14.30 -20.23 8.90
N GLY A 116 13.54 -20.61 7.88
CA GLY A 116 12.39 -21.52 7.98
C GLY A 116 11.24 -20.97 8.83
N LEU A 117 11.13 -19.64 8.95
CA LEU A 117 10.14 -18.98 9.80
C LEU A 117 9.21 -18.09 8.97
N PRO A 118 7.91 -17.98 9.34
CA PRO A 118 7.06 -16.91 8.83
C PRO A 118 7.64 -15.56 9.24
N LEU A 119 7.56 -14.56 8.37
CA LEU A 119 8.15 -13.24 8.59
C LEU A 119 7.78 -12.64 9.95
N TYR A 120 6.50 -12.71 10.36
CA TYR A 120 6.08 -12.16 11.66
C TYR A 120 6.79 -12.80 12.86
N LYS A 121 7.20 -14.06 12.75
CA LYS A 121 8.00 -14.72 13.79
C LYS A 121 9.47 -14.32 13.72
N TYR A 122 9.98 -14.20 12.51
CA TYR A 122 11.36 -13.81 12.28
C TYR A 122 11.67 -12.42 12.85
N ILE A 123 10.74 -11.48 12.71
CA ILE A 123 10.88 -10.12 13.27
C ILE A 123 10.49 -10.01 14.77
N GLY A 124 10.26 -11.13 15.46
CA GLY A 124 9.95 -11.14 16.89
C GLY A 124 8.45 -11.03 17.18
N ALA A 125 7.71 -12.11 16.95
CA ALA A 125 6.26 -12.17 17.12
C ALA A 125 5.77 -11.73 18.51
N TYR A 126 5.03 -10.66 18.58
CA TYR A 126 4.37 -10.20 19.80
C TYR A 126 2.94 -10.72 19.93
N ARG A 127 2.21 -10.82 18.80
CA ARG A 127 0.83 -11.31 18.78
C ARG A 127 0.52 -12.06 17.49
N THR A 128 -0.47 -12.97 17.57
CA THR A 128 -0.90 -13.81 16.45
C THR A 128 -2.23 -13.35 15.85
N LYS A 129 -2.92 -12.41 16.51
CA LYS A 129 -4.19 -11.82 16.06
C LYS A 129 -4.13 -10.31 16.23
N LEU A 130 -4.61 -9.60 15.24
CA LEU A 130 -4.72 -8.13 15.23
C LEU A 130 -6.18 -7.74 15.04
N PRO A 131 -6.67 -6.70 15.74
CA PRO A 131 -7.93 -6.07 15.38
C PRO A 131 -7.77 -5.42 14.01
N VAL A 132 -8.80 -5.53 13.18
CA VAL A 132 -8.82 -4.95 11.84
C VAL A 132 -10.05 -4.10 11.63
N TYR A 133 -9.94 -3.10 10.76
CA TYR A 133 -11.06 -2.38 10.20
C TYR A 133 -11.11 -2.58 8.67
N ALA A 134 -12.27 -2.39 8.08
CA ALA A 134 -12.40 -2.37 6.63
C ALA A 134 -12.06 -0.98 6.08
N SER A 135 -11.13 -0.93 5.15
CA SER A 135 -10.86 0.26 4.34
C SER A 135 -11.78 0.20 3.12
N GLY A 136 -12.84 1.00 3.14
CA GLY A 136 -13.89 0.98 2.13
C GLY A 136 -13.46 1.53 0.79
N ASN A 137 -14.33 1.39 -0.19
CA ASN A 137 -14.11 1.91 -1.54
C ASN A 137 -14.68 3.34 -1.69
N PHE A 138 -14.39 3.96 -2.84
CA PHE A 138 -15.09 5.16 -3.27
C PHE A 138 -16.43 4.77 -3.88
N HIS A 139 -17.50 5.44 -3.47
CA HIS A 139 -18.85 5.20 -3.94
C HIS A 139 -19.49 6.46 -4.52
N ALA A 140 -20.44 6.29 -5.43
CA ALA A 140 -21.12 7.42 -6.07
C ALA A 140 -22.27 7.95 -5.24
N THR A 141 -22.85 7.12 -4.40
CA THR A 141 -24.06 7.44 -3.61
C THR A 141 -23.83 7.19 -2.14
N VAL A 142 -24.57 7.93 -1.30
CA VAL A 142 -24.56 7.73 0.16
C VAL A 142 -24.99 6.30 0.53
N GLN A 143 -25.97 5.75 -0.18
CA GLN A 143 -26.47 4.40 0.11
C GLN A 143 -25.41 3.32 -0.09
N GLU A 144 -24.57 3.43 -1.12
CA GLU A 144 -23.47 2.46 -1.33
C GLU A 144 -22.47 2.45 -0.16
N TYR A 145 -22.18 3.60 0.46
CA TYR A 145 -21.34 3.65 1.67
C TYR A 145 -22.02 2.97 2.86
N VAL A 146 -23.34 3.20 3.02
CA VAL A 146 -24.14 2.55 4.07
C VAL A 146 -24.14 1.03 3.90
N ASP A 147 -24.41 0.57 2.69
CA ASP A 147 -24.48 -0.87 2.38
C ASP A 147 -23.12 -1.55 2.62
N GLU A 148 -22.02 -0.92 2.19
CA GLU A 148 -20.66 -1.44 2.41
C GLU A 148 -20.33 -1.49 3.91
N ALA A 149 -20.64 -0.45 4.67
CA ALA A 149 -20.39 -0.41 6.11
C ALA A 149 -21.17 -1.50 6.85
N LEU A 150 -22.45 -1.69 6.52
CA LEU A 150 -23.30 -2.75 7.08
C LEU A 150 -22.79 -4.14 6.69
N TYR A 151 -22.34 -4.31 5.45
CA TYR A 151 -21.73 -5.56 5.03
C TYR A 151 -20.53 -5.94 5.89
N TYR A 152 -19.57 -5.02 6.10
CA TYR A 152 -18.40 -5.32 6.93
C TYR A 152 -18.77 -5.52 8.40
N LYS A 153 -19.70 -4.74 8.94
CA LYS A 153 -20.23 -4.95 10.28
C LYS A 153 -20.83 -6.35 10.44
N SER A 154 -21.61 -6.83 9.46
CA SER A 154 -22.19 -8.18 9.47
C SER A 154 -21.15 -9.30 9.42
N LYS A 155 -19.93 -9.02 8.94
CA LYS A 155 -18.79 -9.95 8.95
C LYS A 155 -17.99 -9.92 10.25
N GLY A 156 -18.40 -9.13 11.24
CA GLY A 156 -17.68 -9.00 12.51
C GLY A 156 -16.43 -8.14 12.45
N ILE A 157 -16.24 -7.35 11.38
CA ILE A 157 -15.15 -6.38 11.29
C ILE A 157 -15.42 -5.24 12.28
N LEU A 158 -14.38 -4.82 13.01
CA LEU A 158 -14.52 -3.95 14.17
C LEU A 158 -14.73 -2.47 13.84
N GLY A 159 -14.47 -2.05 12.61
CA GLY A 159 -14.64 -0.67 12.18
C GLY A 159 -14.66 -0.54 10.67
N TYR A 160 -15.12 0.59 10.20
CA TYR A 160 -15.18 0.95 8.79
C TYR A 160 -14.54 2.31 8.56
N LYS A 161 -13.64 2.41 7.57
CA LYS A 161 -13.08 3.66 7.10
C LYS A 161 -13.67 3.99 5.74
N ALA A 162 -14.53 5.01 5.71
CA ALA A 162 -15.08 5.54 4.48
C ALA A 162 -14.01 6.37 3.74
N HIS A 163 -14.01 6.29 2.42
CA HIS A 163 -13.22 7.17 1.55
C HIS A 163 -14.15 8.08 0.74
N PRO A 164 -14.87 9.01 1.38
CA PRO A 164 -15.58 10.01 0.63
C PRO A 164 -14.55 11.02 0.11
N GLY A 165 -14.62 11.41 -1.12
CA GLY A 165 -13.68 12.36 -1.75
C GLY A 165 -14.47 13.29 -2.66
N GLY A 166 -15.67 13.62 -2.22
CA GLY A 166 -16.58 14.49 -2.91
C GLY A 166 -16.60 15.91 -2.34
N PRO A 167 -17.60 16.70 -2.72
CA PRO A 167 -17.89 17.94 -2.02
C PRO A 167 -18.17 17.67 -0.54
N VAL A 168 -17.72 18.55 0.35
CA VAL A 168 -17.85 18.41 1.81
C VAL A 168 -19.28 18.10 2.24
N GLU A 169 -20.27 18.74 1.61
CA GLU A 169 -21.68 18.50 1.90
C GLU A 169 -22.15 17.07 1.58
N PHE A 170 -21.55 16.44 0.57
CA PHE A 170 -21.80 15.03 0.28
C PHE A 170 -21.13 14.14 1.33
N ASP A 171 -19.90 14.43 1.67
CA ASP A 171 -19.13 13.65 2.64
C ASP A 171 -19.77 13.70 4.04
N MET A 172 -20.26 14.87 4.44
CA MET A 172 -21.02 15.01 5.68
C MET A 172 -22.29 14.14 5.70
N LYS A 173 -23.04 14.09 4.60
CA LYS A 173 -24.20 13.20 4.48
C LYS A 173 -23.80 11.71 4.53
N VAL A 174 -22.66 11.35 3.94
CA VAL A 174 -22.13 9.98 4.04
C VAL A 174 -21.85 9.62 5.50
N HIS A 175 -21.13 10.48 6.23
CA HIS A 175 -20.78 10.21 7.64
C HIS A 175 -22.02 10.09 8.52
N GLU A 176 -22.99 10.99 8.36
CA GLU A 176 -24.26 10.97 9.09
C GLU A 176 -25.04 9.68 8.83
N ALA A 177 -25.27 9.34 7.55
CA ALA A 177 -26.04 8.16 7.17
C ALA A 177 -25.34 6.85 7.58
N VAL A 178 -24.01 6.76 7.42
CA VAL A 178 -23.27 5.58 7.87
C VAL A 178 -23.32 5.46 9.39
N ARG A 179 -23.13 6.56 10.13
CA ARG A 179 -23.22 6.56 11.60
C ARG A 179 -24.59 6.12 12.08
N GLU A 180 -25.67 6.62 11.48
CA GLU A 180 -27.03 6.20 11.79
C GLU A 180 -27.23 4.70 11.55
N ALA A 181 -26.76 4.19 10.44
CA ALA A 181 -26.91 2.78 10.05
C ALA A 181 -26.10 1.82 10.92
N VAL A 182 -24.83 2.15 11.24
CA VAL A 182 -23.96 1.27 12.01
C VAL A 182 -24.12 1.42 13.53
N GLY A 183 -24.79 2.49 14.00
CA GLY A 183 -25.00 2.78 15.41
C GLY A 183 -23.82 3.49 16.09
N PRO A 184 -24.01 3.98 17.33
CA PRO A 184 -23.06 4.87 17.99
C PRO A 184 -21.72 4.23 18.35
N ASP A 185 -21.71 2.94 18.66
CA ASP A 185 -20.53 2.23 19.22
C ASP A 185 -19.62 1.64 18.15
N TYR A 186 -20.04 1.60 16.88
CA TYR A 186 -19.23 1.07 15.81
C TYR A 186 -18.13 2.05 15.41
N THR A 187 -16.88 1.58 15.29
CA THR A 187 -15.76 2.44 14.91
C THR A 187 -15.95 2.92 13.48
N LEU A 188 -16.10 4.22 13.31
CA LEU A 188 -16.18 4.88 12.01
C LEU A 188 -15.01 5.83 11.84
N MET A 189 -14.36 5.75 10.70
CA MET A 189 -13.23 6.60 10.30
C MET A 189 -13.50 7.22 8.95
N SER A 190 -12.90 8.37 8.68
CA SER A 190 -12.96 9.06 7.40
C SER A 190 -11.54 9.30 6.87
N ASP A 191 -11.35 9.03 5.58
CA ASP A 191 -10.10 9.28 4.87
C ASP A 191 -10.42 9.92 3.50
N PRO A 192 -10.48 11.25 3.41
CA PRO A 192 -10.77 11.97 2.17
C PRO A 192 -9.58 12.03 1.20
N VAL A 193 -8.48 11.32 1.52
CA VAL A 193 -7.30 11.19 0.64
C VAL A 193 -6.68 12.54 0.22
N GLY A 194 -6.68 13.52 1.14
CA GLY A 194 -6.07 14.84 0.92
C GLY A 194 -6.94 15.82 0.11
N GLU A 195 -8.23 15.55 -0.07
CA GLU A 195 -9.13 16.42 -0.84
C GLU A 195 -9.60 17.66 -0.06
N TYR A 196 -9.46 17.69 1.26
CA TYR A 196 -9.97 18.79 2.06
C TYR A 196 -8.98 19.95 2.19
N THR A 197 -9.50 21.15 2.15
CA THR A 197 -8.82 22.31 2.73
C THR A 197 -8.83 22.21 4.27
N LEU A 198 -8.03 23.06 4.93
CA LEU A 198 -8.03 23.11 6.39
C LEU A 198 -9.43 23.42 6.95
N ASP A 199 -10.15 24.36 6.34
CA ASP A 199 -11.49 24.75 6.78
C ASP A 199 -12.50 23.61 6.59
N ASP A 200 -12.42 22.87 5.50
CA ASP A 200 -13.24 21.70 5.23
C ASP A 200 -12.98 20.59 6.24
N ALA A 201 -11.70 20.30 6.51
CA ALA A 201 -11.31 19.31 7.51
C ALA A 201 -11.86 19.65 8.89
N ILE A 202 -11.80 20.95 9.29
CA ILE A 202 -12.37 21.42 10.55
C ILE A 202 -13.89 21.27 10.58
N ARG A 203 -14.58 21.59 9.47
CA ARG A 203 -16.05 21.44 9.38
C ARG A 203 -16.46 19.98 9.55
N VAL A 204 -15.84 19.07 8.82
CA VAL A 204 -16.15 17.64 8.88
C VAL A 204 -15.83 17.05 10.26
N ALA A 205 -14.70 17.43 10.86
CA ALA A 205 -14.31 16.92 12.17
C ALA A 205 -15.20 17.40 13.34
N ARG A 206 -16.00 18.46 13.15
CA ARG A 206 -16.92 18.98 14.15
C ARG A 206 -18.32 18.38 14.09
N GLN A 207 -18.63 17.64 13.06
CA GLN A 207 -19.89 16.94 12.88
C GLN A 207 -19.93 15.65 13.75
#